data_7758810f6cc1321fb9d2fc72daf3cf2c
#
_entry.id   7758810f6cc1321fb9d2fc72daf3cf2c
#
_cell.length_a   1.000
_cell.length_b   1.000
_cell.length_c   1.000
_cell.angle_alpha   90.00
_cell.angle_beta   90.00
_cell.angle_gamma   90.00
#
_symmetry.space_group_name_H-M   'P 1'
#
loop_
_entity.id
_entity.type
_entity.pdbx_description
1 polymer ?
#
loop_
_entity_poly.entity_id
_entity_poly.type
_entity_poly.pdbx_seq_one_letter_code
_entity_poly.pdbx_strand_id
1 'polypeptide(L)'
;MRKRVILFDFGAILVGLSKQRCIDALRKIGCGRIAYYVDECRQEDLFHELEIGGSIEAFCEEARRQSSYTDEMGVFHPCKATDEEICWAWNQLLTDIPVEKLRMVKWLHDECGYHTAILSNTNQIHWQYSVEHLFTVDGLTVHDYFDDIFLSCDLGMVKPDDGIYQKIIGDLRKNPSLADLAPSDILFIDDSAKNCAAAESNGIGAYHDPKGDTWQTLFADKAVVIGNFDGVHKGHQYIIERLKDIAEEQGMYPTVITFDRHPRSLFDANFTPEYLTTSEEKNALLESMGVKVVTLPFNQRLADTTARDFMQKVLVDDLNVKLLLLGYDNRFGKRNEYEDFETYRGYGEEMGIKVMLGDAVDVGSVRVSSSYVRHQVSEGNIEEANRCLGRNYSVTGVVVEGHKVGRKLGFPTANVEPPYGKLMPKDGVYATQILVDGKVYKSITNVGIRPTLDNGSNRTVETNIIDFNEELYGKTVTVSFLRRLRDEIKFNNVEELKAQIEEDRKLL
;
A
#
# COMPACT_ATOMS: atom_id res chain seq x y z
N MET A 1 -2.52 15.55 16.53
CA MET A 1 -2.63 17.04 16.41
C MET A 1 -2.92 17.37 14.97
N ARG A 2 -3.80 18.32 14.70
CA ARG A 2 -4.14 18.75 13.33
C ARG A 2 -2.89 19.36 12.69
N LYS A 3 -2.50 18.90 11.50
CA LYS A 3 -1.42 19.50 10.71
C LYS A 3 -1.75 20.95 10.40
N ARG A 4 -0.76 21.81 10.30
CA ARG A 4 -0.91 23.24 10.00
C ARG A 4 -0.36 23.58 8.62
N VAL A 5 0.64 22.84 8.17
CA VAL A 5 1.32 23.02 6.88
C VAL A 5 1.27 21.73 6.08
N ILE A 6 0.98 21.84 4.79
CA ILE A 6 1.07 20.73 3.84
C ILE A 6 2.09 21.11 2.78
N LEU A 7 3.17 20.33 2.72
CA LEU A 7 4.20 20.40 1.68
C LEU A 7 3.90 19.37 0.60
N PHE A 8 3.84 19.80 -0.65
CA PHE A 8 3.64 18.93 -1.79
C PHE A 8 4.93 18.82 -2.60
N ASP A 9 5.38 17.62 -2.93
CA ASP A 9 6.28 17.51 -4.08
C ASP A 9 5.54 17.92 -5.36
N PHE A 10 6.30 18.39 -6.33
CA PHE A 10 5.74 18.82 -7.60
C PHE A 10 5.65 17.67 -8.60
N GLY A 11 6.77 16.99 -8.88
CA GLY A 11 6.84 15.89 -9.81
C GLY A 11 6.05 14.65 -9.32
N ALA A 12 5.34 13.97 -10.17
CA ALA A 12 4.47 12.84 -9.87
C ALA A 12 3.31 13.15 -8.91
N ILE A 13 3.50 13.95 -7.86
CA ILE A 13 2.44 14.29 -6.87
C ILE A 13 1.42 15.26 -7.48
N LEU A 14 1.86 16.38 -7.99
CA LEU A 14 0.99 17.38 -8.62
C LEU A 14 0.97 17.20 -10.15
N VAL A 15 2.13 17.27 -10.81
CA VAL A 15 2.29 17.17 -12.26
C VAL A 15 2.63 15.74 -12.66
N GLY A 16 2.00 15.24 -13.71
CA GLY A 16 2.37 13.95 -14.28
C GLY A 16 3.71 14.03 -15.02
N LEU A 17 4.42 12.88 -15.07
CA LEU A 17 5.72 12.76 -15.72
C LEU A 17 5.67 11.74 -16.86
N SER A 18 6.24 12.07 -18.03
CA SER A 18 6.33 11.18 -19.19
C SER A 18 7.74 11.14 -19.75
N LYS A 19 8.55 10.18 -19.30
CA LYS A 19 9.89 9.95 -19.83
C LYS A 19 9.90 9.75 -21.33
N GLN A 20 8.94 8.99 -21.87
CA GLN A 20 8.89 8.67 -23.29
C GLN A 20 8.72 9.92 -24.16
N ARG A 21 7.84 10.86 -23.78
CA ARG A 21 7.69 12.14 -24.50
C ARG A 21 8.99 12.94 -24.54
N CYS A 22 9.69 13.03 -23.41
CA CYS A 22 10.96 13.71 -23.30
C CYS A 22 12.04 13.03 -24.17
N ILE A 23 12.17 11.71 -24.09
CA ILE A 23 13.12 10.92 -24.89
C ILE A 23 12.90 11.14 -26.39
N ASP A 24 11.63 11.04 -26.84
CA ASP A 24 11.29 11.20 -28.27
C ASP A 24 11.59 12.64 -28.75
N ALA A 25 11.30 13.64 -27.93
CA ALA A 25 11.60 15.04 -28.23
C ALA A 25 13.10 15.29 -28.32
N LEU A 26 13.88 14.81 -27.35
CA LEU A 26 15.33 14.92 -27.35
C LEU A 26 15.99 14.25 -28.56
N ARG A 27 15.52 13.04 -28.92
CA ARG A 27 15.98 12.34 -30.13
C ARG A 27 15.67 13.14 -31.39
N LYS A 28 14.48 13.73 -31.48
CA LYS A 28 14.05 14.54 -32.64
C LYS A 28 14.93 15.75 -32.91
N ILE A 29 15.44 16.40 -31.87
CA ILE A 29 16.32 17.56 -31.99
C ILE A 29 17.82 17.20 -32.07
N GLY A 30 18.17 15.92 -32.10
CA GLY A 30 19.55 15.43 -32.18
C GLY A 30 20.29 15.33 -30.84
N CYS A 31 19.61 15.46 -29.72
CA CYS A 31 20.18 15.30 -28.38
C CYS A 31 20.09 13.82 -27.88
N GLY A 32 20.56 12.89 -28.72
CA GLY A 32 20.42 11.43 -28.48
C GLY A 32 21.14 10.94 -27.22
N ARG A 33 22.25 11.58 -26.82
CA ARG A 33 22.98 11.24 -25.60
C ARG A 33 22.18 11.58 -24.35
N ILE A 34 21.53 12.73 -24.33
CA ILE A 34 20.68 13.17 -23.23
C ILE A 34 19.43 12.27 -23.16
N ALA A 35 18.82 11.95 -24.30
CA ALA A 35 17.72 10.99 -24.38
C ALA A 35 18.09 9.64 -23.77
N TYR A 36 19.30 9.14 -23.98
CA TYR A 36 19.80 7.91 -23.39
C TYR A 36 19.93 8.01 -21.86
N TYR A 37 20.39 9.14 -21.32
CA TYR A 37 20.49 9.32 -19.88
C TYR A 37 19.10 9.35 -19.21
N VAL A 38 18.11 9.97 -19.83
CA VAL A 38 16.72 9.97 -19.36
C VAL A 38 16.15 8.56 -19.39
N ASP A 39 16.41 7.79 -20.45
CA ASP A 39 15.94 6.40 -20.61
C ASP A 39 16.47 5.49 -19.49
N GLU A 40 17.78 5.54 -19.26
CA GLU A 40 18.50 4.75 -18.25
C GLU A 40 18.37 5.30 -16.81
N CYS A 41 17.61 6.38 -16.59
CA CYS A 41 17.49 7.06 -15.28
C CYS A 41 18.85 7.42 -14.67
N ARG A 42 19.84 7.82 -15.49
CA ARG A 42 21.15 8.21 -15.00
C ARG A 42 21.11 9.62 -14.41
N GLN A 43 21.61 9.73 -13.19
CA GLN A 43 21.91 11.03 -12.59
C GLN A 43 23.31 11.45 -13.04
N GLU A 44 23.36 12.20 -14.15
CA GLU A 44 24.61 12.80 -14.63
C GLU A 44 24.77 14.20 -14.02
N ASP A 45 25.99 14.66 -13.88
CA ASP A 45 26.31 15.95 -13.24
C ASP A 45 25.52 17.12 -13.81
N LEU A 46 25.27 17.13 -15.13
CA LEU A 46 24.53 18.23 -15.78
C LEU A 46 23.10 18.38 -15.27
N PHE A 47 22.43 17.28 -14.86
CA PHE A 47 21.08 17.34 -14.29
C PHE A 47 21.14 17.85 -12.85
N HIS A 48 22.09 17.34 -12.08
CA HIS A 48 22.30 17.79 -10.72
C HIS A 48 22.67 19.28 -10.64
N GLU A 49 23.60 19.73 -11.47
CA GLU A 49 23.98 21.15 -11.57
C GLU A 49 22.77 22.04 -11.87
N LEU A 50 21.89 21.62 -12.80
CA LEU A 50 20.68 22.35 -13.13
C LEU A 50 19.68 22.38 -11.96
N GLU A 51 19.56 21.27 -11.21
CA GLU A 51 18.68 21.16 -10.04
C GLU A 51 19.14 21.98 -8.82
N ILE A 52 20.44 22.33 -8.73
CA ILE A 52 20.97 23.17 -7.66
C ILE A 52 21.19 24.62 -8.09
N GLY A 53 20.64 25.04 -9.22
CA GLY A 53 20.64 26.45 -9.68
C GLY A 53 21.68 26.78 -10.74
N GLY A 54 22.26 25.78 -11.42
CA GLY A 54 23.09 25.99 -12.59
C GLY A 54 22.37 26.71 -13.73
N SER A 55 23.12 27.44 -14.58
CA SER A 55 22.49 28.23 -15.63
C SER A 55 21.91 27.36 -16.75
N ILE A 56 20.81 27.81 -17.35
CA ILE A 56 20.15 27.16 -18.49
C ILE A 56 21.11 27.09 -19.70
N GLU A 57 21.87 28.16 -19.94
CA GLU A 57 22.84 28.22 -21.03
C GLU A 57 23.91 27.13 -20.87
N ALA A 58 24.48 26.98 -19.66
CA ALA A 58 25.48 25.94 -19.38
C ALA A 58 24.90 24.53 -19.58
N PHE A 59 23.68 24.29 -19.15
CA PHE A 59 22.96 23.01 -19.39
C PHE A 59 22.82 22.76 -20.91
N CYS A 60 22.36 23.74 -21.68
CA CYS A 60 22.17 23.62 -23.12
C CYS A 60 23.49 23.39 -23.85
N GLU A 61 24.56 24.09 -23.47
CA GLU A 61 25.90 23.90 -24.03
C GLU A 61 26.43 22.49 -23.77
N GLU A 62 26.30 22.01 -22.54
CA GLU A 62 26.74 20.67 -22.15
C GLU A 62 25.92 19.58 -22.85
N ALA A 63 24.61 19.78 -22.98
CA ALA A 63 23.72 18.87 -23.72
C ALA A 63 24.14 18.75 -25.18
N ARG A 64 24.46 19.85 -25.85
CA ARG A 64 25.01 19.85 -27.21
C ARG A 64 26.37 19.19 -27.29
N ARG A 65 27.29 19.53 -26.38
CA ARG A 65 28.61 18.93 -26.32
C ARG A 65 28.57 17.44 -26.21
N GLN A 66 27.75 16.89 -25.30
CA GLN A 66 27.63 15.45 -25.07
C GLN A 66 26.89 14.74 -26.20
N SER A 67 25.99 15.41 -26.91
CA SER A 67 25.24 14.84 -28.04
C SER A 67 25.95 14.98 -29.38
N SER A 68 27.07 15.72 -29.45
CA SER A 68 27.95 15.76 -30.61
C SER A 68 28.85 14.53 -30.63
N TYR A 69 29.14 13.98 -31.82
CA TYR A 69 29.95 12.79 -31.94
C TYR A 69 30.85 12.81 -33.17
N THR A 70 31.90 11.99 -33.14
CA THR A 70 32.77 11.73 -34.30
C THR A 70 32.46 10.33 -34.81
N ASP A 71 32.20 10.21 -36.12
CA ASP A 71 31.91 8.92 -36.73
C ASP A 71 33.19 8.06 -36.94
N GLU A 72 33.01 6.83 -37.44
CA GLU A 72 34.08 5.87 -37.68
C GLU A 72 35.09 6.37 -38.77
N MET A 73 34.69 7.35 -39.60
CA MET A 73 35.56 7.96 -40.63
C MET A 73 36.29 9.19 -40.13
N GLY A 74 36.12 9.56 -38.84
CA GLY A 74 36.74 10.72 -38.22
C GLY A 74 36.03 12.06 -38.51
N VAL A 75 34.79 12.03 -39.04
CA VAL A 75 34.03 13.23 -39.30
C VAL A 75 33.27 13.65 -38.04
N PHE A 76 33.43 14.90 -37.63
CA PHE A 76 32.74 15.47 -36.47
C PHE A 76 31.31 15.92 -36.82
N HIS A 77 30.34 15.44 -36.09
CA HIS A 77 28.91 15.77 -36.21
C HIS A 77 28.45 16.56 -34.97
N PRO A 78 28.39 17.91 -35.07
CA PRO A 78 27.91 18.73 -33.96
C PRO A 78 26.40 18.61 -33.78
N CYS A 79 25.94 18.56 -32.54
CA CYS A 79 24.52 18.76 -32.21
C CYS A 79 24.19 20.26 -32.49
N LYS A 80 23.17 20.52 -33.31
CA LYS A 80 22.75 21.85 -33.75
C LYS A 80 21.50 22.37 -33.07
N ALA A 81 20.99 21.68 -32.07
CA ALA A 81 19.80 22.08 -31.33
C ALA A 81 20.01 23.46 -30.69
N THR A 82 19.04 24.35 -30.80
CA THR A 82 19.05 25.63 -30.10
C THR A 82 18.70 25.48 -28.62
N ASP A 83 18.93 26.51 -27.83
CA ASP A 83 18.56 26.48 -26.39
C ASP A 83 17.03 26.32 -26.24
N GLU A 84 16.24 27.00 -27.07
CA GLU A 84 14.79 26.90 -27.06
C GLU A 84 14.32 25.48 -27.40
N GLU A 85 14.96 24.82 -28.39
CA GLU A 85 14.63 23.44 -28.75
C GLU A 85 14.98 22.46 -27.63
N ILE A 86 16.14 22.65 -26.96
CA ILE A 86 16.54 21.82 -25.81
C ILE A 86 15.59 22.03 -24.64
N CYS A 87 15.27 23.27 -24.28
CA CYS A 87 14.33 23.59 -23.22
C CYS A 87 12.91 23.02 -23.53
N TRP A 88 12.47 23.18 -24.77
CA TRP A 88 11.20 22.62 -25.21
C TRP A 88 11.19 21.08 -25.07
N ALA A 89 12.24 20.41 -25.54
CA ALA A 89 12.33 18.93 -25.44
C ALA A 89 12.42 18.46 -24.00
N TRP A 90 13.14 19.19 -23.14
CA TRP A 90 13.23 18.91 -21.70
C TRP A 90 11.88 19.05 -21.02
N ASN A 91 11.09 20.07 -21.33
CA ASN A 91 9.75 20.29 -20.82
C ASN A 91 8.73 19.21 -21.25
N GLN A 92 9.03 18.39 -22.27
CA GLN A 92 8.17 17.25 -22.61
C GLN A 92 8.18 16.15 -21.55
N LEU A 93 9.05 16.24 -20.53
CA LEU A 93 8.98 15.39 -19.35
C LEU A 93 7.68 15.63 -18.55
N LEU A 94 7.24 16.88 -18.49
CA LEU A 94 6.03 17.27 -17.74
C LEU A 94 4.78 16.99 -18.59
N THR A 95 3.73 16.50 -17.92
CA THR A 95 2.39 16.44 -18.49
C THR A 95 1.48 17.48 -17.82
N ASP A 96 0.17 17.31 -17.93
CA ASP A 96 -0.77 18.22 -17.28
C ASP A 96 -0.85 17.99 -15.77
N ILE A 97 -1.26 19.01 -15.02
CA ILE A 97 -1.71 18.87 -13.65
C ILE A 97 -3.22 18.57 -13.71
N PRO A 98 -3.70 17.42 -13.18
CA PRO A 98 -5.13 17.15 -13.10
C PRO A 98 -5.87 18.24 -12.35
N VAL A 99 -6.95 18.74 -12.94
CA VAL A 99 -7.75 19.86 -12.38
C VAL A 99 -8.23 19.58 -10.96
N GLU A 100 -8.58 18.30 -10.69
CA GLU A 100 -9.06 17.86 -9.38
C GLU A 100 -7.99 18.02 -8.29
N LYS A 101 -6.71 17.86 -8.64
CA LYS A 101 -5.58 18.09 -7.71
C LYS A 101 -5.48 19.57 -7.34
N LEU A 102 -5.53 20.47 -8.31
CA LEU A 102 -5.48 21.91 -8.07
C LEU A 102 -6.70 22.39 -7.26
N ARG A 103 -7.88 21.90 -7.60
CA ARG A 103 -9.11 22.21 -6.83
C ARG A 103 -9.01 21.71 -5.39
N MET A 104 -8.43 20.52 -5.17
CA MET A 104 -8.21 20.01 -3.81
C MET A 104 -7.22 20.88 -3.04
N VAL A 105 -6.08 21.26 -3.65
CA VAL A 105 -5.12 22.16 -3.00
C VAL A 105 -5.78 23.49 -2.65
N LYS A 106 -6.54 24.06 -3.59
CA LYS A 106 -7.28 25.32 -3.36
C LYS A 106 -8.27 25.21 -2.20
N TRP A 107 -9.03 24.11 -2.14
CA TRP A 107 -9.94 23.85 -1.03
C TRP A 107 -9.22 23.66 0.31
N LEU A 108 -8.07 22.98 0.32
CA LEU A 108 -7.24 22.84 1.52
C LEU A 108 -6.72 24.18 2.03
N HIS A 109 -6.33 25.07 1.12
CA HIS A 109 -5.88 26.42 1.43
C HIS A 109 -7.04 27.29 1.93
N ASP A 110 -8.09 27.48 1.13
CA ASP A 110 -9.13 28.48 1.38
C ASP A 110 -10.13 28.07 2.47
N GLU A 111 -10.62 26.82 2.40
CA GLU A 111 -11.72 26.35 3.23
C GLU A 111 -11.25 25.61 4.48
N CYS A 112 -10.13 24.85 4.35
CA CYS A 112 -9.60 24.10 5.49
C CYS A 112 -8.58 24.90 6.31
N GLY A 113 -8.04 25.99 5.74
CA GLY A 113 -7.11 26.90 6.40
C GLY A 113 -5.73 26.28 6.65
N TYR A 114 -5.29 25.36 5.77
CA TYR A 114 -3.92 24.87 5.77
C TYR A 114 -3.02 25.89 5.07
N HIS A 115 -1.82 26.07 5.61
CA HIS A 115 -0.74 26.69 4.88
C HIS A 115 -0.20 25.67 3.86
N THR A 116 -0.33 25.95 2.59
CA THR A 116 0.06 25.02 1.50
C THR A 116 1.35 25.50 0.86
N ALA A 117 2.27 24.57 0.62
CA ALA A 117 3.55 24.91 -0.01
C ALA A 117 4.06 23.78 -0.92
N ILE A 118 4.91 24.16 -1.87
CA ILE A 118 5.65 23.23 -2.75
C ILE A 118 7.05 23.03 -2.19
N LEU A 119 7.52 21.76 -2.18
CA LEU A 119 8.92 21.39 -1.95
C LEU A 119 9.37 20.40 -3.03
N SER A 120 10.13 20.86 -4.01
CA SER A 120 10.50 20.07 -5.18
C SER A 120 11.97 20.10 -5.55
N ASN A 121 12.51 18.93 -5.92
CA ASN A 121 13.74 18.85 -6.71
C ASN A 121 13.37 19.15 -8.16
N THR A 122 13.69 20.35 -8.62
CA THR A 122 13.32 20.83 -9.95
C THR A 122 14.32 21.86 -10.45
N ASN A 123 14.10 22.35 -11.64
CA ASN A 123 14.97 23.32 -12.30
C ASN A 123 14.16 24.47 -12.90
N GLN A 124 14.84 25.57 -13.25
CA GLN A 124 14.19 26.78 -13.77
C GLN A 124 13.46 26.54 -15.10
N ILE A 125 13.92 25.61 -15.96
CA ILE A 125 13.25 25.30 -17.24
C ILE A 125 11.86 24.73 -16.97
N HIS A 126 11.78 23.69 -16.14
CA HIS A 126 10.51 23.05 -15.78
C HIS A 126 9.60 23.99 -14.98
N TRP A 127 10.17 24.76 -14.05
CA TRP A 127 9.38 25.64 -13.21
C TRP A 127 8.74 26.79 -13.98
N GLN A 128 9.50 27.50 -14.81
CA GLN A 128 8.97 28.60 -15.64
C GLN A 128 7.86 28.09 -16.56
N TYR A 129 8.10 26.97 -17.26
CA TYR A 129 7.08 26.34 -18.09
C TYR A 129 5.81 26.00 -17.29
N SER A 130 5.95 25.48 -16.08
CA SER A 130 4.81 25.09 -15.24
C SER A 130 3.98 26.27 -14.79
N VAL A 131 4.64 27.36 -14.37
CA VAL A 131 3.94 28.59 -13.96
C VAL A 131 3.16 29.20 -15.13
N GLU A 132 3.74 29.19 -16.34
CA GLU A 132 3.10 29.77 -17.51
C GLU A 132 1.98 28.92 -18.11
N HIS A 133 2.06 27.58 -17.98
CA HIS A 133 1.21 26.68 -18.75
C HIS A 133 0.38 25.69 -17.93
N LEU A 134 0.79 25.34 -16.71
CA LEU A 134 0.15 24.26 -15.94
C LEU A 134 -0.75 24.79 -14.78
N PHE A 135 -0.39 25.92 -14.17
CA PHE A 135 -1.18 26.54 -13.09
C PHE A 135 -2.19 27.57 -13.62
N THR A 136 -2.94 27.23 -14.67
CA THR A 136 -3.83 28.17 -15.39
C THR A 136 -5.31 27.83 -15.25
N VAL A 137 -5.67 26.94 -14.33
CA VAL A 137 -7.08 26.51 -14.13
C VAL A 137 -7.87 27.64 -13.52
N ASP A 138 -9.08 27.89 -14.05
CA ASP A 138 -10.04 28.91 -13.60
C ASP A 138 -9.46 30.34 -13.56
N GLY A 139 -8.39 30.61 -14.33
CA GLY A 139 -7.71 31.92 -14.37
C GLY A 139 -6.84 32.22 -13.16
N LEU A 140 -6.56 31.21 -12.33
CA LEU A 140 -5.72 31.32 -11.15
C LEU A 140 -4.23 31.13 -11.52
N THR A 141 -3.36 31.53 -10.59
CA THR A 141 -1.89 31.39 -10.69
C THR A 141 -1.38 30.47 -9.60
N VAL A 142 -0.12 30.06 -9.66
CA VAL A 142 0.49 29.22 -8.63
C VAL A 142 0.37 29.80 -7.22
N HIS A 143 0.41 31.13 -7.09
CA HIS A 143 0.27 31.84 -5.80
C HIS A 143 -1.16 31.89 -5.25
N ASP A 144 -2.14 31.50 -6.04
CA ASP A 144 -3.52 31.33 -5.55
C ASP A 144 -3.73 29.94 -4.90
N TYR A 145 -2.79 29.01 -5.13
CA TYR A 145 -2.83 27.65 -4.57
C TYR A 145 -1.84 27.44 -3.42
N PHE A 146 -0.69 28.15 -3.44
CA PHE A 146 0.41 27.94 -2.51
C PHE A 146 0.92 29.21 -1.89
N ASP A 147 1.07 29.22 -0.57
CA ASP A 147 1.62 30.32 0.22
C ASP A 147 3.13 30.43 0.06
N ASP A 148 3.83 29.29 -0.02
CA ASP A 148 5.28 29.22 -0.17
C ASP A 148 5.70 28.22 -1.26
N ILE A 149 6.82 28.51 -1.93
CA ILE A 149 7.38 27.70 -2.99
C ILE A 149 8.87 27.49 -2.71
N PHE A 150 9.25 26.24 -2.46
CA PHE A 150 10.61 25.84 -2.16
C PHE A 150 11.15 24.95 -3.29
N LEU A 151 12.02 25.50 -4.12
CA LEU A 151 12.62 24.81 -5.26
C LEU A 151 14.09 24.54 -4.99
N SER A 152 14.57 23.35 -5.29
CA SER A 152 15.97 22.98 -5.12
C SER A 152 16.93 23.92 -5.85
N CYS A 153 16.56 24.34 -7.07
CA CYS A 153 17.36 25.27 -7.87
C CYS A 153 17.48 26.68 -7.26
N ASP A 154 16.52 27.12 -6.43
CA ASP A 154 16.61 28.41 -5.73
C ASP A 154 17.33 28.26 -4.38
N LEU A 155 17.24 27.10 -3.75
CA LEU A 155 17.83 26.82 -2.45
C LEU A 155 19.28 26.35 -2.53
N GLY A 156 19.73 25.85 -3.69
CA GLY A 156 21.03 25.18 -3.85
C GLY A 156 21.14 23.88 -3.07
N MET A 157 20.02 23.24 -2.76
CA MET A 157 19.90 22.02 -1.95
C MET A 157 18.85 21.09 -2.54
N VAL A 158 19.03 19.78 -2.41
CA VAL A 158 18.13 18.77 -2.95
C VAL A 158 17.61 17.83 -1.84
N LYS A 159 16.39 17.32 -2.00
CA LYS A 159 15.92 16.16 -1.24
C LYS A 159 16.72 14.92 -1.68
N PRO A 160 17.10 13.98 -0.81
CA PRO A 160 16.69 13.82 0.59
C PRO A 160 17.67 14.43 1.62
N ASP A 161 18.50 15.39 1.29
CA ASP A 161 19.47 15.97 2.22
C ASP A 161 18.76 16.64 3.41
N ASP A 162 19.23 16.37 4.63
CA ASP A 162 18.63 16.92 5.86
C ASP A 162 18.60 18.45 5.88
N GLY A 163 19.61 19.09 5.26
CA GLY A 163 19.73 20.55 5.21
C GLY A 163 18.52 21.25 4.61
N ILE A 164 17.88 20.65 3.59
CA ILE A 164 16.72 21.25 2.93
C ILE A 164 15.51 21.30 3.87
N TYR A 165 15.24 20.22 4.62
CA TYR A 165 14.12 20.18 5.57
C TYR A 165 14.30 21.16 6.73
N GLN A 166 15.51 21.26 7.27
CA GLN A 166 15.84 22.23 8.32
C GLN A 166 15.68 23.67 7.83
N LYS A 167 16.13 23.95 6.61
CA LYS A 167 16.00 25.27 5.95
C LYS A 167 14.53 25.65 5.81
N ILE A 168 13.68 24.75 5.31
CA ILE A 168 12.26 25.00 5.08
C ILE A 168 11.52 25.24 6.41
N ILE A 169 11.77 24.44 7.44
CA ILE A 169 11.20 24.68 8.77
C ILE A 169 11.57 26.08 9.28
N GLY A 170 12.84 26.49 9.07
CA GLY A 170 13.32 27.82 9.42
C GLY A 170 12.64 28.94 8.64
N ASP A 171 12.42 28.74 7.33
CA ASP A 171 11.77 29.72 6.45
C ASP A 171 10.28 29.85 6.76
N LEU A 172 9.55 28.76 6.94
CA LEU A 172 8.15 28.75 7.34
C LEU A 172 7.93 29.52 8.65
N ARG A 173 8.84 29.38 9.61
CA ARG A 173 8.75 30.10 10.91
C ARG A 173 8.96 31.60 10.79
N LYS A 174 9.40 32.14 9.66
CA LYS A 174 9.44 33.58 9.41
C LYS A 174 8.05 34.18 9.22
N ASN A 175 7.08 33.37 8.84
CA ASN A 175 5.68 33.76 8.82
C ASN A 175 5.19 33.91 10.26
N PRO A 176 4.67 35.08 10.68
CA PRO A 176 4.21 35.32 12.04
C PRO A 176 3.15 34.31 12.53
N SER A 177 2.29 33.81 11.63
CA SER A 177 1.27 32.81 11.95
C SER A 177 1.84 31.42 12.20
N LEU A 178 3.09 31.15 11.80
CA LEU A 178 3.81 29.88 11.90
C LEU A 178 5.06 29.97 12.81
N ALA A 179 5.24 31.07 13.56
CA ALA A 179 6.44 31.30 14.36
C ALA A 179 6.70 30.18 15.41
N ASP A 180 5.66 29.54 15.90
CA ASP A 180 5.68 28.42 16.83
C ASP A 180 5.56 27.03 16.17
N LEU A 181 5.68 26.94 14.86
CA LEU A 181 5.50 25.70 14.09
C LEU A 181 6.45 24.59 14.57
N ALA A 182 5.88 23.49 15.05
CA ALA A 182 6.65 22.26 15.30
C ALA A 182 6.81 21.45 13.99
N PRO A 183 7.94 20.74 13.79
CA PRO A 183 8.08 19.89 12.61
C PRO A 183 6.94 18.87 12.45
N SER A 184 6.41 18.37 13.58
CA SER A 184 5.26 17.45 13.60
C SER A 184 3.94 18.06 13.12
N ASP A 185 3.84 19.39 12.99
CA ASP A 185 2.67 20.11 12.46
C ASP A 185 2.70 20.16 10.92
N ILE A 186 3.76 19.71 10.29
CA ILE A 186 3.95 19.65 8.86
C ILE A 186 3.59 18.24 8.35
N LEU A 187 2.91 18.17 7.23
CA LEU A 187 2.73 16.95 6.44
C LEU A 187 3.41 17.14 5.09
N PHE A 188 4.34 16.26 4.74
CA PHE A 188 5.00 16.23 3.45
C PHE A 188 4.44 15.09 2.60
N ILE A 189 4.07 15.35 1.37
CA ILE A 189 3.53 14.39 0.40
C ILE A 189 4.50 14.27 -0.75
N ASP A 190 5.07 13.07 -0.96
CA ASP A 190 6.13 12.83 -1.93
C ASP A 190 6.03 11.40 -2.50
N ASP A 191 6.46 11.20 -3.75
CA ASP A 191 6.45 9.90 -4.44
C ASP A 191 7.70 9.05 -4.12
N SER A 192 8.70 9.64 -3.49
CA SER A 192 9.96 8.99 -3.11
C SER A 192 9.96 8.55 -1.65
N ALA A 193 10.07 7.24 -1.43
CA ALA A 193 10.22 6.69 -0.07
C ALA A 193 11.46 7.24 0.66
N LYS A 194 12.54 7.59 -0.07
CA LYS A 194 13.76 8.18 0.52
C LYS A 194 13.51 9.58 1.04
N ASN A 195 12.80 10.40 0.27
CA ASN A 195 12.44 11.77 0.68
C ASN A 195 11.51 11.75 1.89
N CYS A 196 10.53 10.85 1.90
CA CYS A 196 9.63 10.65 3.05
C CYS A 196 10.40 10.25 4.31
N ALA A 197 11.31 9.28 4.22
CA ALA A 197 12.12 8.84 5.36
C ALA A 197 13.04 9.95 5.90
N ALA A 198 13.62 10.78 5.02
CA ALA A 198 14.42 11.92 5.43
C ALA A 198 13.57 13.02 6.10
N ALA A 199 12.36 13.29 5.61
CA ALA A 199 11.43 14.20 6.24
C ALA A 199 11.05 13.72 7.67
N GLU A 200 10.74 12.44 7.83
CA GLU A 200 10.42 11.83 9.13
C GLU A 200 11.61 11.90 10.11
N SER A 201 12.84 11.73 9.62
CA SER A 201 14.05 11.87 10.43
C SER A 201 14.23 13.30 10.96
N ASN A 202 13.68 14.29 10.25
CA ASN A 202 13.63 15.70 10.67
C ASN A 202 12.36 16.06 11.46
N GLY A 203 11.55 15.07 11.86
CA GLY A 203 10.33 15.23 12.66
C GLY A 203 9.10 15.69 11.88
N ILE A 204 9.18 15.80 10.54
CA ILE A 204 8.08 16.13 9.65
C ILE A 204 7.26 14.85 9.42
N GLY A 205 5.93 14.91 9.50
CA GLY A 205 5.08 13.79 9.09
C GLY A 205 5.13 13.62 7.58
N ALA A 206 5.27 12.39 7.06
CA ALA A 206 5.33 12.14 5.63
C ALA A 206 4.23 11.19 5.14
N TYR A 207 3.82 11.37 3.89
CA TYR A 207 2.93 10.47 3.18
C TYR A 207 3.58 10.09 1.84
N HIS A 208 3.96 8.80 1.74
CA HIS A 208 4.55 8.25 0.53
C HIS A 208 3.45 7.86 -0.45
N ASP A 209 3.37 8.54 -1.60
CA ASP A 209 2.40 8.29 -2.67
C ASP A 209 3.13 8.00 -4.01
N PRO A 210 3.57 6.75 -4.27
CA PRO A 210 4.42 6.41 -5.41
C PRO A 210 3.86 6.77 -6.79
N LYS A 211 2.55 7.00 -6.88
CA LYS A 211 1.86 7.34 -8.14
C LYS A 211 1.25 8.73 -8.12
N GLY A 212 1.24 9.39 -6.97
CA GLY A 212 0.63 10.70 -6.79
C GLY A 212 -0.89 10.72 -6.98
N ASP A 213 -1.56 9.58 -6.87
CA ASP A 213 -3.00 9.45 -7.16
C ASP A 213 -3.86 9.13 -5.94
N THR A 214 -3.24 9.04 -4.75
CA THR A 214 -3.94 8.65 -3.51
C THR A 214 -3.95 9.71 -2.42
N TRP A 215 -3.07 10.72 -2.46
CA TRP A 215 -2.93 11.72 -1.40
C TRP A 215 -4.23 12.53 -1.13
N GLN A 216 -5.06 12.75 -2.16
CA GLN A 216 -6.36 13.44 -2.00
C GLN A 216 -7.26 12.71 -1.00
N THR A 217 -7.12 11.39 -0.90
CA THR A 217 -7.91 10.57 0.02
C THR A 217 -7.61 10.86 1.50
N LEU A 218 -6.47 11.51 1.80
CA LEU A 218 -6.13 11.93 3.18
C LEU A 218 -7.13 12.97 3.71
N PHE A 219 -7.58 13.84 2.83
CA PHE A 219 -8.37 15.03 3.18
C PHE A 219 -9.86 14.88 2.85
N ALA A 220 -10.19 13.95 1.97
CA ALA A 220 -11.58 13.70 1.60
C ALA A 220 -12.41 13.20 2.78
N ASP A 221 -13.69 13.53 2.76
CA ASP A 221 -14.68 12.96 3.67
C ASP A 221 -14.71 11.44 3.52
N LYS A 222 -14.72 10.71 4.63
CA LYS A 222 -14.68 9.25 4.64
C LYS A 222 -15.96 8.65 5.19
N ALA A 223 -16.45 7.63 4.50
CA ALA A 223 -17.35 6.64 5.05
C ALA A 223 -16.53 5.46 5.55
N VAL A 224 -16.69 5.06 6.80
CA VAL A 224 -15.85 4.01 7.39
C VAL A 224 -16.63 2.85 7.97
N VAL A 225 -16.02 1.68 7.95
CA VAL A 225 -16.39 0.52 8.76
C VAL A 225 -15.18 0.10 9.59
N ILE A 226 -15.40 -0.29 10.85
CA ILE A 226 -14.32 -0.67 11.78
C ILE A 226 -14.47 -2.15 12.10
N GLY A 227 -13.37 -2.90 12.11
CA GLY A 227 -13.41 -4.31 12.50
C GLY A 227 -12.07 -5.01 12.39
N ASN A 228 -12.00 -6.23 12.91
CA ASN A 228 -10.80 -7.05 12.77
C ASN A 228 -10.68 -7.68 11.37
N PHE A 229 -11.78 -7.94 10.70
CA PHE A 229 -11.91 -8.47 9.34
C PHE A 229 -11.12 -9.76 9.09
N ASP A 230 -10.84 -10.54 10.14
CA ASP A 230 -10.11 -11.79 9.99
C ASP A 230 -10.82 -12.75 9.05
N GLY A 231 -10.10 -13.18 8.01
CA GLY A 231 -10.61 -14.04 6.96
C GLY A 231 -11.42 -13.33 5.87
N VAL A 232 -11.78 -12.06 5.99
CA VAL A 232 -12.58 -11.29 5.00
C VAL A 232 -13.68 -12.16 4.39
N HIS A 233 -14.49 -12.79 5.25
CA HIS A 233 -15.58 -13.71 4.87
C HIS A 233 -16.76 -12.96 4.24
N LYS A 234 -17.72 -13.67 3.66
CA LYS A 234 -18.86 -13.07 2.95
C LYS A 234 -19.64 -12.03 3.76
N GLY A 235 -19.75 -12.19 5.08
CA GLY A 235 -20.35 -11.17 5.94
C GLY A 235 -19.54 -9.87 5.96
N HIS A 236 -18.19 -9.96 5.97
CA HIS A 236 -17.34 -8.79 5.84
C HIS A 236 -17.43 -8.16 4.44
N GLN A 237 -17.42 -8.99 3.39
CA GLN A 237 -17.56 -8.53 2.01
C GLN A 237 -18.86 -7.73 1.81
N TYR A 238 -19.97 -8.24 2.35
CA TYR A 238 -21.25 -7.56 2.25
C TYR A 238 -21.27 -6.18 2.90
N ILE A 239 -20.75 -6.04 4.14
CA ILE A 239 -20.74 -4.74 4.81
C ILE A 239 -19.81 -3.76 4.09
N ILE A 240 -18.74 -4.25 3.47
CA ILE A 240 -17.82 -3.43 2.69
C ILE A 240 -18.47 -2.96 1.38
N GLU A 241 -19.17 -3.84 0.65
CA GLU A 241 -19.92 -3.43 -0.54
C GLU A 241 -21.01 -2.41 -0.18
N ARG A 242 -21.73 -2.63 0.92
CA ARG A 242 -22.70 -1.65 1.41
C ARG A 242 -22.07 -0.31 1.77
N LEU A 243 -20.86 -0.32 2.35
CA LEU A 243 -20.09 0.90 2.62
C LEU A 243 -19.76 1.65 1.33
N LYS A 244 -19.35 0.92 0.28
CA LYS A 244 -19.02 1.49 -1.03
C LYS A 244 -20.23 2.17 -1.66
N ASP A 245 -21.38 1.50 -1.68
CA ASP A 245 -22.63 2.06 -2.21
C ASP A 245 -22.98 3.38 -1.50
N ILE A 246 -22.93 3.39 -0.17
CA ILE A 246 -23.23 4.58 0.64
C ILE A 246 -22.21 5.70 0.38
N ALA A 247 -20.95 5.35 0.27
CA ALA A 247 -19.87 6.29 0.02
C ALA A 247 -19.99 6.94 -1.36
N GLU A 248 -20.31 6.16 -2.39
CA GLU A 248 -20.55 6.65 -3.75
C GLU A 248 -21.75 7.61 -3.80
N GLU A 249 -22.88 7.23 -3.18
CA GLU A 249 -24.09 8.07 -3.10
C GLU A 249 -23.85 9.43 -2.43
N GLN A 250 -22.88 9.51 -1.50
CA GLN A 250 -22.60 10.71 -0.71
C GLN A 250 -21.30 11.41 -1.08
N GLY A 251 -20.60 10.95 -2.14
CA GLY A 251 -19.33 11.52 -2.58
C GLY A 251 -18.21 11.39 -1.55
N MET A 252 -18.21 10.30 -0.76
CA MET A 252 -17.22 10.00 0.27
C MET A 252 -16.26 8.90 -0.18
N TYR A 253 -15.11 8.79 0.51
CA TYR A 253 -14.18 7.70 0.26
C TYR A 253 -14.47 6.50 1.18
N PRO A 254 -14.74 5.30 0.62
CA PRO A 254 -14.98 4.11 1.42
C PRO A 254 -13.66 3.63 2.05
N THR A 255 -13.63 3.55 3.38
CA THR A 255 -12.43 3.22 4.15
C THR A 255 -12.73 2.14 5.18
N VAL A 256 -11.91 1.11 5.21
CA VAL A 256 -11.92 0.07 6.24
C VAL A 256 -10.87 0.38 7.28
N ILE A 257 -11.28 0.50 8.55
CA ILE A 257 -10.37 0.62 9.68
C ILE A 257 -10.22 -0.74 10.33
N THR A 258 -8.98 -1.26 10.38
CA THR A 258 -8.65 -2.55 10.97
C THR A 258 -7.45 -2.45 11.91
N PHE A 259 -7.00 -3.58 12.49
CA PHE A 259 -5.94 -3.63 13.48
C PHE A 259 -4.81 -4.57 13.04
N ASP A 260 -3.57 -4.25 13.44
CA ASP A 260 -2.37 -5.02 13.13
C ASP A 260 -2.36 -6.40 13.83
N ARG A 261 -3.06 -6.51 14.98
CA ARG A 261 -3.14 -7.73 15.78
C ARG A 261 -4.51 -7.92 16.45
N HIS A 262 -4.79 -9.15 16.87
CA HIS A 262 -6.03 -9.44 17.57
C HIS A 262 -6.02 -8.82 18.99
N PRO A 263 -7.09 -8.14 19.44
CA PRO A 263 -7.14 -7.50 20.76
C PRO A 263 -6.75 -8.39 21.93
N ARG A 264 -7.13 -9.70 21.92
CA ARG A 264 -6.78 -10.66 22.98
C ARG A 264 -5.26 -10.85 23.15
N SER A 265 -4.46 -10.68 22.10
CA SER A 265 -3.01 -10.83 22.19
C SER A 265 -2.35 -9.82 23.12
N LEU A 266 -3.04 -8.71 23.42
CA LEU A 266 -2.55 -7.69 24.37
C LEU A 266 -2.86 -8.05 25.84
N PHE A 267 -3.95 -8.76 26.10
CA PHE A 267 -4.48 -9.00 27.45
C PHE A 267 -4.16 -10.40 27.98
N ASP A 268 -3.81 -11.34 27.13
CA ASP A 268 -3.52 -12.73 27.47
C ASP A 268 -2.17 -13.13 26.90
N ALA A 269 -1.16 -13.20 27.76
CA ALA A 269 0.21 -13.58 27.38
C ALA A 269 0.30 -15.04 26.87
N ASN A 270 -0.69 -15.90 27.17
CA ASN A 270 -0.76 -17.27 26.71
C ASN A 270 -1.63 -17.41 25.45
N PHE A 271 -2.20 -16.32 24.93
CA PHE A 271 -3.01 -16.35 23.73
C PHE A 271 -2.15 -16.64 22.50
N THR A 272 -2.33 -17.80 21.92
CA THR A 272 -1.76 -18.13 20.61
C THR A 272 -2.78 -17.73 19.55
N PRO A 273 -2.47 -16.75 18.72
CA PRO A 273 -3.39 -16.35 17.66
C PRO A 273 -3.56 -17.47 16.62
N GLU A 274 -4.79 -17.64 16.16
CA GLU A 274 -5.16 -18.54 15.06
C GLU A 274 -5.88 -17.70 14.01
N TYR A 275 -5.11 -16.95 13.21
CA TYR A 275 -5.63 -16.07 12.18
C TYR A 275 -6.05 -16.83 10.93
N LEU A 276 -7.23 -16.52 10.40
CA LEU A 276 -7.65 -16.98 9.06
C LEU A 276 -6.82 -16.32 7.95
N THR A 277 -6.40 -15.08 8.19
CA THR A 277 -5.54 -14.29 7.30
C THR A 277 -4.44 -13.61 8.09
N THR A 278 -3.21 -13.55 7.56
CA THR A 278 -2.20 -12.64 8.11
C THR A 278 -2.62 -11.20 7.90
N SER A 279 -1.92 -10.24 8.51
CA SER A 279 -2.22 -8.81 8.33
C SER A 279 -2.06 -8.39 6.88
N GLU A 280 -1.02 -8.88 6.20
CA GLU A 280 -0.71 -8.62 4.80
C GLU A 280 -1.78 -9.24 3.89
N GLU A 281 -2.12 -10.52 4.09
CA GLU A 281 -3.19 -11.20 3.34
C GLU A 281 -4.54 -10.48 3.50
N LYS A 282 -4.85 -10.06 4.72
CA LYS A 282 -6.07 -9.33 5.04
C LYS A 282 -6.14 -8.00 4.31
N ASN A 283 -5.08 -7.18 4.41
CA ASN A 283 -5.02 -5.86 3.79
C ASN A 283 -5.11 -5.97 2.26
N ALA A 284 -4.36 -6.89 1.65
CA ALA A 284 -4.44 -7.13 0.21
C ALA A 284 -5.85 -7.54 -0.27
N LEU A 285 -6.54 -8.39 0.51
CA LEU A 285 -7.93 -8.78 0.22
C LEU A 285 -8.89 -7.60 0.31
N LEU A 286 -8.76 -6.77 1.35
CA LEU A 286 -9.60 -5.59 1.54
C LEU A 286 -9.36 -4.56 0.43
N GLU A 287 -8.10 -4.26 0.11
CA GLU A 287 -7.73 -3.33 -0.97
C GLU A 287 -8.24 -3.81 -2.34
N SER A 288 -8.21 -5.13 -2.60
CA SER A 288 -8.75 -5.71 -3.84
C SER A 288 -10.26 -5.49 -4.01
N MET A 289 -10.97 -5.14 -2.94
CA MET A 289 -12.40 -4.77 -2.98
C MET A 289 -12.62 -3.30 -3.34
N GLY A 290 -11.56 -2.51 -3.58
CA GLY A 290 -11.66 -1.11 -3.96
C GLY A 290 -11.92 -0.16 -2.79
N VAL A 291 -11.50 -0.51 -1.58
CA VAL A 291 -11.57 0.34 -0.40
C VAL A 291 -10.18 0.74 0.09
N LYS A 292 -10.06 1.90 0.71
CA LYS A 292 -8.86 2.28 1.45
C LYS A 292 -8.79 1.49 2.74
N VAL A 293 -7.61 0.99 3.09
CA VAL A 293 -7.39 0.28 4.36
C VAL A 293 -6.52 1.13 5.28
N VAL A 294 -7.01 1.34 6.50
CA VAL A 294 -6.27 1.99 7.59
C VAL A 294 -6.03 0.94 8.68
N THR A 295 -4.79 0.50 8.84
CA THR A 295 -4.41 -0.45 9.88
C THR A 295 -3.87 0.29 11.09
N LEU A 296 -4.62 0.25 12.19
CA LEU A 296 -4.21 0.87 13.45
C LEU A 296 -3.38 -0.09 14.30
N PRO A 297 -2.27 0.36 14.92
CA PRO A 297 -1.51 -0.45 15.86
C PRO A 297 -2.35 -0.67 17.14
N PHE A 298 -2.70 -1.94 17.43
CA PHE A 298 -3.44 -2.26 18.63
C PHE A 298 -2.50 -2.39 19.84
N ASN A 299 -2.36 -1.31 20.56
CA ASN A 299 -1.51 -1.19 21.74
C ASN A 299 -2.32 -0.79 22.98
N GLN A 300 -1.67 -0.71 24.16
CA GLN A 300 -2.32 -0.38 25.42
C GLN A 300 -3.05 0.97 25.37
N ARG A 301 -2.46 1.99 24.70
CA ARG A 301 -3.07 3.31 24.55
C ARG A 301 -4.40 3.21 23.81
N LEU A 302 -4.45 2.47 22.70
CA LEU A 302 -5.68 2.29 21.92
C LEU A 302 -6.71 1.47 22.71
N ALA A 303 -6.27 0.42 23.40
CA ALA A 303 -7.12 -0.44 24.23
C ALA A 303 -7.78 0.29 25.43
N ASP A 304 -7.11 1.32 25.96
CA ASP A 304 -7.61 2.15 27.07
C ASP A 304 -8.48 3.33 26.59
N THR A 305 -8.53 3.58 25.26
CA THR A 305 -9.29 4.69 24.69
C THR A 305 -10.79 4.36 24.73
N THR A 306 -11.60 5.29 25.28
CA THR A 306 -13.07 5.15 25.27
C THR A 306 -13.61 5.24 23.85
N ALA A 307 -14.82 4.71 23.61
CA ALA A 307 -15.45 4.82 22.29
C ALA A 307 -15.63 6.28 21.86
N ARG A 308 -16.04 7.15 22.78
CA ARG A 308 -16.19 8.58 22.53
C ARG A 308 -14.87 9.25 22.15
N ASP A 309 -13.78 8.96 22.91
CA ASP A 309 -12.45 9.50 22.59
C ASP A 309 -11.90 8.96 21.26
N PHE A 310 -12.16 7.69 20.96
CA PHE A 310 -11.78 7.10 19.70
C PHE A 310 -12.51 7.79 18.52
N MET A 311 -13.80 8.01 18.65
CA MET A 311 -14.58 8.73 17.63
C MET A 311 -14.04 10.14 17.41
N GLN A 312 -13.79 10.90 18.48
CA GLN A 312 -13.28 12.26 18.35
C GLN A 312 -11.84 12.28 17.77
N LYS A 313 -10.89 11.58 18.43
CA LYS A 313 -9.47 11.74 18.13
C LYS A 313 -9.05 11.02 16.87
N VAL A 314 -9.58 9.79 16.65
CA VAL A 314 -9.18 8.95 15.52
C VAL A 314 -10.07 9.18 14.32
N LEU A 315 -11.40 9.13 14.51
CA LEU A 315 -12.31 9.22 13.36
C LEU A 315 -12.44 10.67 12.86
N VAL A 316 -12.66 11.64 13.75
CA VAL A 316 -12.82 13.04 13.33
C VAL A 316 -11.47 13.71 13.09
N ASP A 317 -10.62 13.78 14.14
CA ASP A 317 -9.43 14.64 14.11
C ASP A 317 -8.32 14.09 13.19
N ASP A 318 -8.11 12.75 13.19
CA ASP A 318 -7.03 12.14 12.41
C ASP A 318 -7.49 11.70 11.00
N LEU A 319 -8.74 11.22 10.85
CA LEU A 319 -9.19 10.56 9.61
C LEU A 319 -10.27 11.31 8.82
N ASN A 320 -10.83 12.43 9.33
CA ASN A 320 -11.94 13.19 8.70
C ASN A 320 -13.15 12.30 8.32
N VAL A 321 -13.59 11.47 9.26
CA VAL A 321 -14.75 10.58 9.06
C VAL A 321 -16.04 11.37 9.18
N LYS A 322 -16.96 11.21 8.23
CA LYS A 322 -18.30 11.79 8.23
C LYS A 322 -19.41 10.75 8.35
N LEU A 323 -19.10 9.49 8.04
CA LEU A 323 -20.03 8.37 8.17
C LEU A 323 -19.35 7.16 8.77
N LEU A 324 -19.97 6.58 9.78
CA LEU A 324 -19.56 5.34 10.43
C LEU A 324 -20.64 4.28 10.25
N LEU A 325 -20.34 3.22 9.50
CA LEU A 325 -21.17 2.04 9.35
C LEU A 325 -20.73 0.99 10.37
N LEU A 326 -21.57 0.71 11.38
CA LEU A 326 -21.30 -0.31 12.39
C LEU A 326 -21.83 -1.67 11.94
N GLY A 327 -21.01 -2.72 12.02
CA GLY A 327 -21.51 -4.08 11.91
C GLY A 327 -22.46 -4.43 13.07
N TYR A 328 -23.38 -5.33 12.82
CA TYR A 328 -24.46 -5.70 13.76
C TYR A 328 -23.96 -6.06 15.18
N ASP A 329 -22.81 -6.73 15.29
CA ASP A 329 -22.19 -7.18 16.54
C ASP A 329 -20.89 -6.43 16.87
N ASN A 330 -20.56 -5.41 16.08
CA ASN A 330 -19.27 -4.74 16.20
C ASN A 330 -19.32 -3.64 17.27
N ARG A 331 -18.31 -3.65 18.13
CA ARG A 331 -18.06 -2.63 19.16
C ARG A 331 -16.59 -2.28 19.17
N PHE A 332 -16.29 -1.04 19.47
CA PHE A 332 -14.91 -0.53 19.57
C PHE A 332 -14.75 0.35 20.82
N GLY A 333 -13.51 0.66 21.15
CA GLY A 333 -13.16 1.38 22.38
C GLY A 333 -13.08 0.47 23.60
N LYS A 334 -12.65 1.05 24.75
CA LYS A 334 -12.59 0.35 26.02
C LYS A 334 -13.97 -0.14 26.39
N ARG A 335 -14.09 -1.45 26.64
CA ARG A 335 -15.38 -2.11 26.86
C ARG A 335 -16.18 -1.41 27.97
N ASN A 336 -17.35 -0.90 27.61
CA ASN A 336 -18.35 -0.39 28.52
C ASN A 336 -19.67 -1.13 28.26
N GLU A 337 -20.22 -1.82 29.27
CA GLU A 337 -21.41 -2.68 29.12
C GLU A 337 -22.68 -1.87 28.80
N TYR A 338 -22.66 -0.56 28.98
CA TYR A 338 -23.80 0.33 28.76
C TYR A 338 -23.80 1.03 27.39
N GLU A 339 -22.73 0.85 26.59
CA GLU A 339 -22.67 1.45 25.24
C GLU A 339 -23.31 0.53 24.21
N ASP A 340 -24.42 1.01 23.65
CA ASP A 340 -25.17 0.39 22.56
C ASP A 340 -25.10 1.24 21.28
N PHE A 341 -25.82 0.85 20.25
CA PHE A 341 -25.89 1.58 18.99
C PHE A 341 -26.38 3.03 19.17
N GLU A 342 -27.40 3.26 20.02
CA GLU A 342 -27.94 4.59 20.27
C GLU A 342 -26.91 5.51 20.94
N THR A 343 -26.06 4.94 21.80
CA THR A 343 -24.94 5.68 22.41
C THR A 343 -23.94 6.12 21.35
N TYR A 344 -23.52 5.23 20.45
CA TYR A 344 -22.61 5.59 19.34
C TYR A 344 -23.26 6.61 18.40
N ARG A 345 -24.56 6.51 18.15
CA ARG A 345 -25.30 7.48 17.35
C ARG A 345 -25.30 8.85 18.00
N GLY A 346 -25.54 8.93 19.31
CA GLY A 346 -25.49 10.18 20.07
C GLY A 346 -24.10 10.83 20.01
N TYR A 347 -23.03 10.07 20.19
CA TYR A 347 -21.66 10.58 20.02
C TYR A 347 -21.44 11.10 18.59
N GLY A 348 -21.93 10.39 17.59
CA GLY A 348 -21.83 10.80 16.20
C GLY A 348 -22.53 12.13 15.93
N GLU A 349 -23.75 12.31 16.44
CA GLU A 349 -24.53 13.56 16.31
C GLU A 349 -23.77 14.76 16.93
N GLU A 350 -23.15 14.58 18.10
CA GLU A 350 -22.33 15.62 18.75
C GLU A 350 -21.08 15.99 17.92
N MET A 351 -20.49 15.03 17.17
CA MET A 351 -19.22 15.17 16.46
C MET A 351 -19.38 15.39 14.94
N GLY A 352 -20.60 15.42 14.43
CA GLY A 352 -20.88 15.55 13.00
C GLY A 352 -20.59 14.27 12.19
N ILE A 353 -20.64 13.09 12.83
CA ILE A 353 -20.53 11.78 12.16
C ILE A 353 -21.91 11.15 12.06
N LYS A 354 -22.36 10.78 10.86
CA LYS A 354 -23.55 9.98 10.66
C LYS A 354 -23.25 8.52 11.01
N VAL A 355 -23.87 7.99 12.07
CA VAL A 355 -23.71 6.58 12.47
C VAL A 355 -24.86 5.76 11.92
N MET A 356 -24.54 4.67 11.22
CA MET A 356 -25.50 3.73 10.62
C MET A 356 -25.23 2.31 11.09
N LEU A 357 -26.27 1.50 11.20
CA LEU A 357 -26.15 0.08 11.51
C LEU A 357 -26.22 -0.74 10.23
N GLY A 358 -25.24 -1.62 10.04
CA GLY A 358 -25.24 -2.59 8.95
C GLY A 358 -26.05 -3.83 9.30
N ASP A 359 -26.66 -4.43 8.29
CA ASP A 359 -27.46 -5.65 8.46
C ASP A 359 -26.58 -6.88 8.71
N ALA A 360 -27.12 -7.83 9.47
CA ALA A 360 -26.50 -9.14 9.62
C ALA A 360 -26.69 -9.97 8.35
N VAL A 361 -25.65 -10.71 7.93
CA VAL A 361 -25.68 -11.50 6.70
C VAL A 361 -25.64 -12.99 6.99
N ASP A 362 -26.58 -13.70 6.40
CA ASP A 362 -26.61 -15.16 6.40
C ASP A 362 -26.18 -15.69 5.02
N VAL A 363 -25.31 -16.70 4.98
CA VAL A 363 -24.93 -17.43 3.78
C VAL A 363 -25.64 -18.78 3.79
N GLY A 364 -26.75 -18.89 3.06
CA GLY A 364 -27.68 -20.00 3.20
C GLY A 364 -28.41 -19.93 4.55
N SER A 365 -28.34 -21.00 5.34
CA SER A 365 -28.93 -21.07 6.69
C SER A 365 -27.95 -20.75 7.82
N VAL A 366 -26.74 -20.28 7.51
CA VAL A 366 -25.66 -20.11 8.49
C VAL A 366 -25.28 -18.65 8.62
N ARG A 367 -25.29 -18.13 9.84
CA ARG A 367 -24.70 -16.84 10.16
C ARG A 367 -23.18 -16.95 10.11
N VAL A 368 -22.56 -16.33 9.09
CA VAL A 368 -21.11 -16.40 8.90
C VAL A 368 -20.39 -15.48 9.88
N SER A 369 -19.39 -16.04 10.57
CA SER A 369 -18.47 -15.30 11.44
C SER A 369 -17.07 -15.86 11.33
N SER A 370 -16.04 -15.07 11.68
CA SER A 370 -14.66 -15.55 11.72
C SER A 370 -14.49 -16.79 12.63
N SER A 371 -15.22 -16.84 13.74
CA SER A 371 -15.19 -18.01 14.65
C SER A 371 -15.76 -19.27 14.00
N TYR A 372 -16.86 -19.14 13.26
CA TYR A 372 -17.43 -20.26 12.51
C TYR A 372 -16.46 -20.76 11.44
N VAL A 373 -15.87 -19.85 10.65
CA VAL A 373 -14.92 -20.22 9.60
C VAL A 373 -13.67 -20.89 10.21
N ARG A 374 -13.12 -20.36 11.33
CA ARG A 374 -12.00 -21.01 12.04
C ARG A 374 -12.35 -22.46 12.45
N HIS A 375 -13.53 -22.65 13.00
CA HIS A 375 -13.98 -23.99 13.38
C HIS A 375 -14.05 -24.94 12.16
N GLN A 376 -14.60 -24.48 11.02
CA GLN A 376 -14.63 -25.30 9.81
C GLN A 376 -13.23 -25.67 9.29
N VAL A 377 -12.29 -24.71 9.28
CA VAL A 377 -10.90 -24.96 8.90
C VAL A 377 -10.23 -25.95 9.85
N SER A 378 -10.39 -25.77 11.17
CA SER A 378 -9.82 -26.64 12.20
C SER A 378 -10.35 -28.07 12.16
N GLU A 379 -11.60 -28.26 11.73
CA GLU A 379 -12.21 -29.60 11.55
C GLU A 379 -11.90 -30.22 10.18
N GLY A 380 -11.26 -29.47 9.28
CA GLY A 380 -10.94 -29.92 7.93
C GLY A 380 -12.11 -29.84 6.94
N ASN A 381 -13.20 -29.17 7.31
CA ASN A 381 -14.39 -28.93 6.47
C ASN A 381 -14.09 -27.77 5.49
N ILE A 382 -13.10 -27.96 4.64
CA ILE A 382 -12.52 -26.89 3.78
C ILE A 382 -13.55 -26.34 2.79
N GLU A 383 -14.39 -27.21 2.21
CA GLU A 383 -15.41 -26.78 1.25
C GLU A 383 -16.43 -25.83 1.89
N GLU A 384 -16.80 -26.09 3.15
CA GLU A 384 -17.70 -25.22 3.91
C GLU A 384 -16.99 -23.90 4.30
N ALA A 385 -15.73 -23.97 4.72
CA ALA A 385 -14.93 -22.77 4.97
C ALA A 385 -14.81 -21.91 3.71
N ASN A 386 -14.52 -22.52 2.55
CA ASN A 386 -14.42 -21.84 1.26
C ASN A 386 -15.75 -21.19 0.85
N ARG A 387 -16.87 -21.87 1.09
CA ARG A 387 -18.21 -21.34 0.83
C ARG A 387 -18.47 -20.06 1.66
N CYS A 388 -18.08 -20.06 2.92
CA CYS A 388 -18.22 -18.91 3.82
C CYS A 388 -17.24 -17.78 3.48
N LEU A 389 -16.03 -18.11 3.06
CA LEU A 389 -15.01 -17.13 2.63
C LEU A 389 -15.31 -16.52 1.25
N GLY A 390 -16.05 -17.23 0.38
CA GLY A 390 -16.23 -16.85 -1.02
C GLY A 390 -14.99 -17.06 -1.89
N ARG A 391 -13.97 -17.72 -1.35
CA ARG A 391 -12.70 -18.09 -2.00
C ARG A 391 -12.09 -19.29 -1.33
N ASN A 392 -11.07 -19.89 -1.96
CA ASN A 392 -10.34 -20.99 -1.32
C ASN A 392 -9.52 -20.47 -0.12
N TYR A 393 -9.59 -21.20 1.00
CA TYR A 393 -8.69 -20.97 2.11
C TYR A 393 -7.27 -21.19 1.68
N SER A 394 -6.35 -20.32 2.04
CA SER A 394 -4.96 -20.38 1.58
C SER A 394 -3.95 -20.11 2.70
N VAL A 395 -2.75 -20.65 2.50
CA VAL A 395 -1.57 -20.43 3.33
C VAL A 395 -0.45 -19.96 2.43
N THR A 396 0.03 -18.75 2.67
CA THR A 396 1.20 -18.18 2.01
C THR A 396 2.42 -18.39 2.90
N GLY A 397 3.52 -18.91 2.37
CA GLY A 397 4.73 -19.14 3.15
C GLY A 397 5.97 -19.33 2.27
N VAL A 398 7.13 -19.39 2.92
CA VAL A 398 8.42 -19.61 2.24
C VAL A 398 8.69 -21.11 2.11
N VAL A 399 9.20 -21.53 0.95
CA VAL A 399 9.61 -22.92 0.75
C VAL A 399 10.96 -23.16 1.44
N VAL A 400 10.97 -24.04 2.42
CA VAL A 400 12.15 -24.41 3.21
C VAL A 400 12.64 -25.82 2.89
N GLU A 401 13.89 -26.12 3.27
CA GLU A 401 14.44 -27.47 3.10
C GLU A 401 13.73 -28.49 4.01
N GLY A 402 13.27 -29.60 3.41
CA GLY A 402 12.73 -30.76 4.09
C GLY A 402 13.67 -31.96 4.04
N HIS A 403 13.21 -33.12 4.50
CA HIS A 403 14.00 -34.36 4.52
C HIS A 403 14.26 -34.97 3.14
N LYS A 404 13.79 -34.38 2.04
CA LYS A 404 14.00 -34.80 0.63
C LYS A 404 13.56 -36.26 0.34
N VAL A 405 12.69 -36.84 1.19
CA VAL A 405 12.19 -38.21 1.03
C VAL A 405 11.36 -38.33 -0.25
N GLY A 406 10.45 -37.39 -0.50
CA GLY A 406 9.62 -37.36 -1.69
C GLY A 406 10.42 -37.36 -3.00
N ARG A 407 11.53 -36.60 -3.04
CA ARG A 407 12.44 -36.58 -4.22
C ARG A 407 13.02 -37.96 -4.55
N LYS A 408 13.40 -38.74 -3.52
CA LYS A 408 13.91 -40.14 -3.70
C LYS A 408 12.81 -41.09 -4.20
N LEU A 409 11.56 -40.76 -3.93
CA LEU A 409 10.38 -41.54 -4.30
C LEU A 409 9.80 -41.18 -5.69
N GLY A 410 10.30 -40.12 -6.32
CA GLY A 410 9.80 -39.63 -7.60
C GLY A 410 8.61 -38.61 -7.45
N PHE A 411 8.30 -38.22 -6.22
CA PHE A 411 7.25 -37.22 -5.90
C PHE A 411 7.86 -36.06 -5.10
N PRO A 412 8.61 -35.15 -5.74
CA PRO A 412 9.20 -34.02 -5.03
C PRO A 412 8.12 -33.17 -4.36
N THR A 413 8.35 -32.80 -3.10
CA THR A 413 7.44 -31.95 -2.31
C THR A 413 8.13 -30.65 -1.94
N ALA A 414 7.38 -29.54 -2.03
CA ALA A 414 7.74 -28.26 -1.45
C ALA A 414 7.27 -28.24 0.02
N ASN A 415 8.19 -27.97 0.94
CA ASN A 415 7.84 -27.75 2.36
C ASN A 415 7.59 -26.28 2.56
N VAL A 416 6.34 -25.89 2.77
CA VAL A 416 5.95 -24.49 2.96
C VAL A 416 5.88 -24.20 4.45
N GLU A 417 6.67 -23.23 4.91
CA GLU A 417 6.65 -22.77 6.29
C GLU A 417 5.54 -21.72 6.46
N PRO A 418 4.48 -22.03 7.23
CA PRO A 418 3.39 -21.08 7.43
C PRO A 418 3.83 -19.92 8.33
N PRO A 419 3.29 -18.70 8.14
CA PRO A 419 3.52 -17.58 9.03
C PRO A 419 3.05 -17.87 10.46
N TYR A 420 3.73 -17.25 11.44
CA TYR A 420 3.33 -17.38 12.84
C TYR A 420 1.87 -16.96 13.06
N GLY A 421 1.12 -17.80 13.78
CA GLY A 421 -0.29 -17.54 14.11
C GLY A 421 -1.27 -17.78 12.95
N LYS A 422 -0.83 -18.22 11.78
CA LYS A 422 -1.72 -18.64 10.69
C LYS A 422 -2.43 -19.95 11.08
N LEU A 423 -3.74 -19.95 11.02
CA LEU A 423 -4.54 -21.15 11.31
C LEU A 423 -4.25 -22.22 10.24
N MET A 424 -3.91 -23.40 10.68
CA MET A 424 -3.69 -24.53 9.80
C MET A 424 -4.94 -25.42 9.75
N PRO A 425 -5.30 -25.97 8.57
CA PRO A 425 -6.34 -26.98 8.48
C PRO A 425 -6.03 -28.21 9.35
N LYS A 426 -7.06 -29.00 9.66
CA LYS A 426 -6.89 -30.30 10.33
C LYS A 426 -5.85 -31.16 9.61
N ASP A 427 -5.08 -31.96 10.36
CA ASP A 427 -4.12 -32.87 9.79
C ASP A 427 -4.78 -33.81 8.77
N GLY A 428 -4.12 -34.04 7.64
CA GLY A 428 -4.63 -34.85 6.54
C GLY A 428 -4.11 -34.45 5.18
N VAL A 429 -4.61 -35.09 4.15
CA VAL A 429 -4.25 -34.88 2.75
C VAL A 429 -5.36 -34.13 2.03
N TYR A 430 -4.96 -33.12 1.24
CA TYR A 430 -5.86 -32.18 0.59
C TYR A 430 -5.58 -32.08 -0.91
N ALA A 431 -6.64 -31.97 -1.71
CA ALA A 431 -6.53 -31.43 -3.06
C ALA A 431 -6.30 -29.91 -2.94
N THR A 432 -5.26 -29.43 -3.59
CA THR A 432 -4.81 -28.04 -3.50
C THR A 432 -4.42 -27.46 -4.85
N GLN A 433 -4.24 -26.15 -4.89
CA GLN A 433 -3.55 -25.42 -5.93
C GLN A 433 -2.41 -24.64 -5.29
N ILE A 434 -1.30 -24.52 -5.98
CA ILE A 434 -0.17 -23.72 -5.54
C ILE A 434 0.13 -22.64 -6.57
N LEU A 435 0.28 -21.40 -6.09
CA LEU A 435 0.72 -20.26 -6.88
C LEU A 435 2.23 -20.11 -6.75
N VAL A 436 2.93 -20.18 -7.87
CA VAL A 436 4.39 -20.03 -7.98
C VAL A 436 4.69 -19.02 -9.09
N ASP A 437 5.40 -17.94 -8.79
CA ASP A 437 5.81 -16.92 -9.77
C ASP A 437 4.66 -16.47 -10.71
N GLY A 438 3.47 -16.25 -10.15
CA GLY A 438 2.28 -15.81 -10.88
C GLY A 438 1.52 -16.92 -11.66
N LYS A 439 1.99 -18.18 -11.61
CA LYS A 439 1.33 -19.32 -12.27
C LYS A 439 0.73 -20.27 -11.25
N VAL A 440 -0.47 -20.77 -11.55
CA VAL A 440 -1.21 -21.71 -10.69
C VAL A 440 -1.02 -23.13 -11.19
N TYR A 441 -0.62 -24.04 -10.28
CA TYR A 441 -0.44 -25.46 -10.55
C TYR A 441 -1.36 -26.28 -9.66
N LYS A 442 -1.84 -27.42 -10.17
CA LYS A 442 -2.52 -28.43 -9.34
C LYS A 442 -1.51 -29.08 -8.39
N SER A 443 -1.96 -29.38 -7.19
CA SER A 443 -1.09 -29.98 -6.18
C SER A 443 -1.88 -30.83 -5.18
N ILE A 444 -1.16 -31.67 -4.46
CA ILE A 444 -1.62 -32.41 -3.27
C ILE A 444 -0.80 -31.93 -2.09
N THR A 445 -1.48 -31.60 -1.02
CA THR A 445 -0.81 -31.11 0.19
C THR A 445 -1.14 -31.99 1.37
N ASN A 446 -0.09 -32.43 2.06
CA ASN A 446 -0.19 -33.01 3.39
C ASN A 446 0.01 -31.96 4.46
N VAL A 447 -0.94 -31.84 5.37
CA VAL A 447 -0.85 -31.06 6.61
C VAL A 447 -0.66 -32.04 7.75
N GLY A 448 0.44 -31.95 8.49
CA GLY A 448 0.75 -32.86 9.57
C GLY A 448 1.64 -32.24 10.64
N ILE A 449 1.90 -32.94 11.71
CA ILE A 449 2.76 -32.53 12.83
C ILE A 449 4.14 -33.14 12.65
N ARG A 450 5.19 -32.33 12.65
CA ARG A 450 6.57 -32.83 12.82
C ARG A 450 6.86 -33.04 14.31
N PRO A 451 7.28 -34.26 14.72
CA PRO A 451 7.91 -34.43 16.01
C PRO A 451 9.27 -33.68 16.02
N THR A 452 9.36 -32.57 16.73
CA THR A 452 10.63 -31.90 17.00
C THR A 452 11.13 -32.29 18.39
N LEU A 453 12.47 -32.38 18.55
CA LEU A 453 13.11 -32.71 19.85
C LEU A 453 12.94 -31.57 20.90
N ASP A 454 12.54 -30.38 20.48
CA ASP A 454 12.29 -29.22 21.32
C ASP A 454 10.79 -28.93 21.38
N ASN A 455 10.08 -29.55 22.26
CA ASN A 455 8.74 -29.29 22.82
C ASN A 455 7.73 -28.40 22.00
N GLY A 456 7.91 -28.19 20.68
CA GLY A 456 7.04 -27.45 19.79
C GLY A 456 6.44 -28.34 18.70
N SER A 457 5.11 -28.39 18.60
CA SER A 457 4.39 -29.06 17.50
C SER A 457 4.39 -28.13 16.27
N ASN A 458 5.47 -28.09 15.51
CA ASN A 458 5.46 -27.35 14.23
C ASN A 458 4.67 -28.15 13.20
N ARG A 459 3.48 -27.63 12.83
CA ARG A 459 2.72 -28.15 11.69
C ARG A 459 3.48 -27.87 10.40
N THR A 460 3.51 -28.85 9.50
CA THR A 460 4.15 -28.76 8.20
C THR A 460 3.13 -28.79 7.09
N VAL A 461 3.43 -28.08 6.02
CA VAL A 461 2.64 -28.06 4.78
C VAL A 461 3.56 -28.62 3.69
N GLU A 462 3.39 -29.91 3.38
CA GLU A 462 4.17 -30.61 2.36
C GLU A 462 3.35 -30.73 1.08
N THR A 463 3.72 -30.00 0.04
CA THR A 463 2.96 -29.88 -1.21
C THR A 463 3.68 -30.57 -2.35
N ASN A 464 3.09 -31.62 -2.93
CA ASN A 464 3.48 -32.23 -4.19
C ASN A 464 2.82 -31.48 -5.35
N ILE A 465 3.62 -30.84 -6.19
CA ILE A 465 3.14 -30.04 -7.32
C ILE A 465 3.12 -30.94 -8.57
N ILE A 466 1.99 -31.00 -9.26
CA ILE A 466 1.82 -31.84 -10.44
C ILE A 466 2.53 -31.22 -11.63
N ASP A 467 3.29 -32.06 -12.36
CA ASP A 467 4.03 -31.71 -13.57
C ASP A 467 4.99 -30.50 -13.40
N PHE A 468 5.65 -30.42 -12.22
CA PHE A 468 6.56 -29.34 -11.88
C PHE A 468 7.92 -29.88 -11.46
N ASN A 469 9.01 -29.34 -12.03
CA ASN A 469 10.38 -29.82 -11.81
C ASN A 469 11.38 -28.71 -11.45
N GLU A 470 10.91 -27.50 -11.15
CA GLU A 470 11.81 -26.38 -10.80
C GLU A 470 12.14 -26.37 -9.30
N GLU A 471 13.25 -25.73 -8.95
CA GLU A 471 13.66 -25.55 -7.55
C GLU A 471 12.96 -24.33 -6.93
N LEU A 472 12.35 -24.51 -5.75
CA LEU A 472 11.51 -23.50 -5.09
C LEU A 472 12.09 -22.98 -3.77
N TYR A 473 13.24 -23.48 -3.31
CA TYR A 473 13.78 -23.07 -2.01
C TYR A 473 13.96 -21.55 -1.91
N GLY A 474 13.52 -20.98 -0.79
CA GLY A 474 13.53 -19.54 -0.54
C GLY A 474 12.45 -18.73 -1.26
N LYS A 475 11.68 -19.34 -2.18
CA LYS A 475 10.56 -18.65 -2.83
C LYS A 475 9.33 -18.61 -1.93
N THR A 476 8.59 -17.52 -2.00
CA THR A 476 7.26 -17.42 -1.39
C THR A 476 6.22 -18.01 -2.33
N VAL A 477 5.39 -18.91 -1.80
CA VAL A 477 4.31 -19.58 -2.53
C VAL A 477 3.01 -19.50 -1.75
N THR A 478 1.86 -19.63 -2.45
CA THR A 478 0.54 -19.67 -1.82
C THR A 478 -0.14 -21.00 -2.14
N VAL A 479 -0.43 -21.78 -1.10
CA VAL A 479 -1.16 -23.05 -1.20
C VAL A 479 -2.63 -22.79 -0.90
N SER A 480 -3.51 -23.01 -1.88
CA SER A 480 -4.96 -22.87 -1.77
C SER A 480 -5.64 -24.24 -1.63
N PHE A 481 -6.38 -24.42 -0.55
CA PHE A 481 -7.04 -25.68 -0.20
C PHE A 481 -8.42 -25.78 -0.87
N LEU A 482 -8.62 -26.81 -1.68
CA LEU A 482 -9.88 -27.01 -2.42
C LEU A 482 -10.83 -27.91 -1.64
N ARG A 483 -10.36 -29.08 -1.23
CA ARG A 483 -11.12 -30.07 -0.45
C ARG A 483 -10.20 -31.03 0.30
N ARG A 484 -10.69 -31.61 1.36
CA ARG A 484 -10.02 -32.66 2.10
C ARG A 484 -10.22 -34.00 1.41
N LEU A 485 -9.15 -34.75 1.18
CA LEU A 485 -9.19 -36.06 0.52
C LEU A 485 -9.31 -37.18 1.56
N ARG A 486 -8.48 -37.13 2.61
CA ARG A 486 -8.41 -38.20 3.62
C ARG A 486 -7.62 -37.79 4.87
N ASP A 487 -7.65 -38.63 5.90
CA ASP A 487 -6.76 -38.55 7.06
C ASP A 487 -5.31 -38.96 6.67
N GLU A 488 -4.34 -38.65 7.53
CA GLU A 488 -2.99 -39.20 7.39
C GLU A 488 -2.99 -40.74 7.60
N ILE A 489 -2.24 -41.46 6.78
CA ILE A 489 -2.08 -42.91 6.84
C ILE A 489 -0.62 -43.23 7.09
N LYS A 490 -0.34 -44.17 8.00
CA LYS A 490 1.00 -44.75 8.16
C LYS A 490 1.16 -45.89 7.17
N PHE A 491 2.22 -45.85 6.36
CA PHE A 491 2.54 -46.88 5.38
C PHE A 491 3.62 -47.82 5.93
N ASN A 492 3.51 -49.09 5.63
CA ASN A 492 4.50 -50.09 6.06
C ASN A 492 5.72 -50.12 5.14
N ASN A 493 5.58 -49.68 3.91
CA ASN A 493 6.66 -49.65 2.91
C ASN A 493 6.44 -48.50 1.90
N VAL A 494 7.46 -48.29 1.05
CA VAL A 494 7.51 -47.22 0.06
C VAL A 494 6.51 -47.45 -1.08
N GLU A 495 6.26 -48.70 -1.44
CA GLU A 495 5.37 -49.09 -2.51
C GLU A 495 3.92 -48.74 -2.19
N GLU A 496 3.46 -48.97 -0.95
CA GLU A 496 2.15 -48.56 -0.45
C GLU A 496 1.97 -47.04 -0.50
N LEU A 497 3.01 -46.31 -0.07
CA LEU A 497 3.00 -44.83 -0.11
C LEU A 497 2.86 -44.30 -1.56
N LYS A 498 3.64 -44.87 -2.50
CA LYS A 498 3.58 -44.50 -3.92
C LYS A 498 2.17 -44.76 -4.51
N ALA A 499 1.65 -45.95 -4.28
CA ALA A 499 0.34 -46.33 -4.77
C ALA A 499 -0.75 -45.37 -4.25
N GLN A 500 -0.67 -44.99 -2.97
CA GLN A 500 -1.63 -44.04 -2.40
C GLN A 500 -1.50 -42.64 -2.99
N ILE A 501 -0.28 -42.14 -3.21
CA ILE A 501 -0.07 -40.82 -3.87
C ILE A 501 -0.66 -40.84 -5.29
N GLU A 502 -0.50 -41.94 -6.05
CA GLU A 502 -1.09 -42.07 -7.37
C GLU A 502 -2.64 -42.08 -7.32
N GLU A 503 -3.25 -42.73 -6.30
CA GLU A 503 -4.69 -42.67 -6.11
C GLU A 503 -5.16 -41.26 -5.74
N ASP A 504 -4.46 -40.59 -4.84
CA ASP A 504 -4.78 -39.20 -4.46
C ASP A 504 -4.69 -38.26 -5.69
N ARG A 505 -3.73 -38.49 -6.60
CA ARG A 505 -3.58 -37.70 -7.85
C ARG A 505 -4.77 -37.85 -8.81
N LYS A 506 -5.41 -39.02 -8.86
CA LYS A 506 -6.60 -39.25 -9.68
C LYS A 506 -7.82 -38.46 -9.19
N LEU A 507 -7.77 -37.99 -7.95
CA LEU A 507 -8.84 -37.20 -7.35
C LEU A 507 -8.71 -35.69 -7.60
N LEU A 508 -7.67 -35.20 -8.31
CA LEU A 508 -7.47 -33.81 -8.71
C LEU A 508 -8.20 -33.50 -10.01
#